data_0fd60f40679d6f4fc9c8f877ff5819e4
#
_entry.id   0fd60f40679d6f4fc9c8f877ff5819e4
#
_cell.length_a   1.000
_cell.length_b   1.000
_cell.length_c   1.000
_cell.angle_alpha   90.00
_cell.angle_beta   90.00
_cell.angle_gamma   90.00
#
_symmetry.space_group_name_H-M   'P 1'
#
loop_
_entity.id
_entity.type
_entity.pdbx_description
1 polymer ?
#
loop_
_entity_poly.entity_id
_entity_poly.type
_entity_poly.pdbx_seq_one_letter_code
_entity_poly.pdbx_strand_id
1 'polypeptide(L)'
;MKTPAERIGAALAKAVKHTAAQMTSAMEGKKEGDAQGAPQAAAMYRTNLRDVPAVEGLSREDGWVDMQVQFLIDKKTAGADHVVGWTVLKPGARHENHRHRYCDEFFIVIKGRGAVYTATGESPSREGDVVYSPRGCWHGFNNTSDEDVVLVWGWMGAGSIEASGYEVHPDHKHSP
;
A
#
# COMPACT_ATOMS: atom_id res chain seq x y z
N MET A 1 -18.60 -2.23 -14.75
CA MET A 1 -18.18 -2.25 -13.32
C MET A 1 -16.72 -1.84 -13.25
N LYS A 2 -16.33 -1.04 -12.25
CA LYS A 2 -14.91 -0.70 -12.05
C LYS A 2 -14.16 -1.90 -11.51
N THR A 3 -12.92 -2.09 -11.95
CA THR A 3 -12.02 -3.12 -11.39
C THR A 3 -11.65 -2.80 -9.95
N PRO A 4 -11.17 -3.77 -9.14
CA PRO A 4 -10.64 -3.52 -7.81
C PRO A 4 -9.58 -2.43 -7.80
N ALA A 5 -8.61 -2.48 -8.72
CA ALA A 5 -7.57 -1.45 -8.85
C ALA A 5 -8.14 -0.04 -9.10
N GLU A 6 -9.15 0.10 -9.96
CA GLU A 6 -9.81 1.39 -10.22
C GLU A 6 -10.60 1.92 -9.02
N ARG A 7 -11.21 1.03 -8.21
CA ARG A 7 -11.90 1.43 -6.97
C ARG A 7 -10.92 1.93 -5.92
N ILE A 8 -9.84 1.21 -5.69
CA ILE A 8 -8.79 1.57 -4.73
C ILE A 8 -8.05 2.82 -5.19
N GLY A 9 -7.74 2.95 -6.48
CA GLY A 9 -7.15 4.17 -7.04
C GLY A 9 -8.03 5.41 -6.87
N ALA A 10 -9.35 5.25 -6.95
CA ALA A 10 -10.30 6.33 -6.68
C ALA A 10 -10.33 6.73 -5.20
N ALA A 11 -10.24 5.77 -4.28
CA ALA A 11 -10.15 6.01 -2.85
C ALA A 11 -8.85 6.75 -2.48
N LEU A 12 -7.72 6.32 -3.03
CA LEU A 12 -6.43 7.00 -2.91
C LEU A 12 -6.47 8.44 -3.44
N ALA A 13 -7.11 8.68 -4.59
CA ALA A 13 -7.25 10.01 -5.17
C ALA A 13 -8.07 10.96 -4.28
N LYS A 14 -9.05 10.45 -3.53
CA LYS A 14 -9.85 11.24 -2.59
C LYS A 14 -9.02 11.63 -1.34
N ALA A 15 -8.24 10.71 -0.80
CA ALA A 15 -7.35 10.97 0.35
C ALA A 15 -6.30 12.05 0.02
N VAL A 16 -5.68 11.96 -1.18
CA VAL A 16 -4.65 12.93 -1.64
C VAL A 16 -5.22 14.34 -1.83
N LYS A 17 -6.48 14.51 -2.27
CA LYS A 17 -7.09 15.85 -2.38
C LYS A 17 -7.21 16.58 -1.05
N HIS A 18 -7.40 15.84 0.04
CA HIS A 18 -7.46 16.41 1.39
C HIS A 18 -6.09 16.91 1.86
N THR A 19 -5.03 16.17 1.56
CA THR A 19 -3.65 16.53 1.93
C THR A 19 -3.09 17.67 1.05
N ALA A 20 -3.42 17.70 -0.25
CA ALA A 20 -3.00 18.75 -1.16
C ALA A 20 -3.59 20.12 -0.79
N ALA A 21 -4.84 20.18 -0.32
CA ALA A 21 -5.46 21.41 0.13
C ALA A 21 -4.78 22.03 1.37
N GLN A 22 -4.19 21.20 2.23
CA GLN A 22 -3.41 21.66 3.39
C GLN A 22 -2.00 22.12 3.01
N MET A 23 -1.41 21.55 1.95
CA MET A 23 -0.06 21.96 1.46
C MET A 23 -0.08 23.24 0.62
N THR A 24 -1.16 23.50 -0.13
CA THR A 24 -1.27 24.72 -0.97
C THR A 24 -1.27 25.99 -0.12
N SER A 25 -1.82 25.96 1.09
CA SER A 25 -1.82 27.08 2.03
C SER A 25 -0.42 27.46 2.55
N ALA A 26 0.56 26.57 2.44
CA ALA A 26 1.93 26.80 2.91
C ALA A 26 2.90 27.29 1.82
N MET A 27 2.49 27.33 0.55
CA MET A 27 3.37 27.61 -0.61
C MET A 27 3.03 28.88 -1.39
N GLU A 28 2.03 29.67 -0.99
CA GLU A 28 1.75 30.97 -1.60
C GLU A 28 2.73 32.03 -1.10
N GLY A 29 3.93 32.05 -1.65
CA GLY A 29 4.93 33.06 -1.29
C GLY A 29 6.23 33.08 -2.09
N LYS A 30 6.30 32.55 -3.31
CA LYS A 30 7.48 32.82 -4.18
C LYS A 30 7.10 33.04 -5.63
N LYS A 31 7.40 34.25 -6.12
CA LYS A 31 7.29 34.68 -7.51
C LYS A 31 8.31 33.97 -8.40
N GLU A 32 7.84 33.58 -9.58
CA GLU A 32 8.62 33.05 -10.69
C GLU A 32 9.67 34.03 -11.17
N GLY A 33 10.87 33.49 -11.38
CA GLY A 33 11.92 34.12 -12.16
C GLY A 33 12.54 33.07 -13.07
N ASP A 34 12.42 33.27 -14.38
CA ASP A 34 12.95 32.44 -15.45
C ASP A 34 14.45 32.15 -15.30
N ALA A 35 14.83 30.87 -15.22
CA ALA A 35 16.16 30.39 -15.50
C ALA A 35 16.12 29.03 -16.17
N GLN A 36 16.45 29.00 -17.47
CA GLN A 36 16.63 27.78 -18.25
C GLN A 36 17.81 26.94 -17.74
N GLY A 37 17.57 25.64 -17.46
CA GLY A 37 18.50 24.62 -17.90
C GLY A 37 19.57 24.14 -16.95
N ALA A 38 19.37 24.05 -15.63
CA ALA A 38 20.11 23.08 -14.82
C ALA A 38 19.20 21.90 -14.47
N PRO A 39 19.66 20.63 -14.46
CA PRO A 39 18.83 19.53 -13.95
C PRO A 39 18.47 19.87 -12.51
N GLN A 40 17.18 20.01 -12.23
CA GLN A 40 16.69 20.27 -10.89
C GLN A 40 17.20 19.14 -10.00
N ALA A 41 18.03 19.47 -9.01
CA ALA A 41 18.57 18.49 -8.08
C ALA A 41 17.38 17.71 -7.48
N ALA A 42 17.44 16.39 -7.55
CA ALA A 42 16.40 15.54 -7.00
C ALA A 42 16.22 15.87 -5.50
N ALA A 43 15.04 16.36 -5.15
CA ALA A 43 14.73 16.71 -3.77
C ALA A 43 14.42 15.44 -2.97
N MET A 44 14.95 15.34 -1.75
CA MET A 44 14.62 14.27 -0.83
C MET A 44 13.15 14.42 -0.40
N TYR A 45 12.36 13.36 -0.58
CA TYR A 45 11.01 13.27 0.02
C TYR A 45 11.13 12.78 1.47
N ARG A 46 10.39 13.41 2.36
CA ARG A 46 10.31 13.05 3.78
C ARG A 46 8.86 13.19 4.24
N THR A 47 8.36 12.18 4.92
CA THR A 47 7.05 12.19 5.59
C THR A 47 7.16 11.55 6.96
N ASN A 48 6.13 11.73 7.79
CA ASN A 48 5.96 11.02 9.05
C ASN A 48 4.72 10.15 8.96
N LEU A 49 4.79 8.91 9.44
CA LEU A 49 3.67 7.96 9.45
C LEU A 49 2.39 8.56 10.06
N ARG A 50 2.52 9.40 11.09
CA ARG A 50 1.39 10.04 11.78
C ARG A 50 0.68 11.09 10.94
N ASP A 51 1.36 11.63 9.93
CA ASP A 51 0.86 12.70 9.06
C ASP A 51 0.20 12.14 7.79
N VAL A 52 0.36 10.83 7.53
CA VAL A 52 -0.25 10.17 6.37
C VAL A 52 -1.57 9.54 6.78
N PRO A 53 -2.70 9.97 6.22
CA PRO A 53 -3.99 9.37 6.54
C PRO A 53 -4.09 7.93 6.04
N ALA A 54 -4.85 7.10 6.75
CA ALA A 54 -5.24 5.79 6.23
C ALA A 54 -6.11 5.93 4.98
N VAL A 55 -5.98 4.99 4.06
CA VAL A 55 -6.77 4.96 2.83
C VAL A 55 -8.22 4.63 3.17
N GLU A 56 -9.15 5.47 2.70
CA GLU A 56 -10.58 5.22 2.82
C GLU A 56 -11.10 4.40 1.64
N GLY A 57 -12.15 3.60 1.86
CA GLY A 57 -12.87 2.88 0.83
C GLY A 57 -12.19 1.59 0.37
N LEU A 58 -11.25 1.07 1.13
CA LEU A 58 -10.79 -0.30 0.99
C LEU A 58 -11.93 -1.24 1.37
N SER A 59 -12.22 -2.22 0.53
CA SER A 59 -13.38 -3.08 0.71
C SER A 59 -12.98 -4.56 0.86
N ARG A 60 -13.83 -5.29 1.55
CA ARG A 60 -13.73 -6.74 1.66
C ARG A 60 -13.82 -7.42 0.28
N GLU A 61 -14.63 -6.86 -0.63
CA GLU A 61 -14.75 -7.36 -2.02
C GLU A 61 -13.44 -7.23 -2.82
N ASP A 62 -12.60 -6.27 -2.44
CA ASP A 62 -11.29 -6.05 -3.04
C ASP A 62 -10.16 -6.74 -2.27
N GLY A 63 -10.49 -7.63 -1.32
CA GLY A 63 -9.52 -8.41 -0.56
C GLY A 63 -8.95 -7.72 0.69
N TRP A 64 -9.50 -6.58 1.09
CA TRP A 64 -9.03 -5.78 2.24
C TRP A 64 -10.01 -5.90 3.40
N VAL A 65 -9.74 -6.80 4.33
CA VAL A 65 -10.65 -7.11 5.43
C VAL A 65 -10.15 -6.52 6.74
N ASP A 66 -10.87 -5.51 7.26
CA ASP A 66 -10.63 -4.87 8.57
C ASP A 66 -9.19 -4.37 8.76
N MET A 67 -8.60 -3.85 7.69
CA MET A 67 -7.23 -3.34 7.64
C MET A 67 -7.19 -1.82 7.60
N GLN A 68 -6.18 -1.23 8.24
CA GLN A 68 -5.80 0.17 8.06
C GLN A 68 -4.53 0.22 7.22
N VAL A 69 -4.59 0.87 6.07
CA VAL A 69 -3.49 0.93 5.10
C VAL A 69 -3.09 2.37 4.85
N GLN A 70 -1.80 2.65 4.85
CA GLN A 70 -1.22 3.96 4.55
C GLN A 70 -0.18 3.81 3.44
N PHE A 71 -0.26 4.63 2.40
CA PHE A 71 0.75 4.73 1.35
C PHE A 71 1.70 5.87 1.71
N LEU A 72 2.91 5.53 2.15
CA LEU A 72 3.89 6.48 2.66
C LEU A 72 4.71 7.12 1.53
N ILE A 73 5.07 6.32 0.55
CA ILE A 73 5.80 6.72 -0.66
C ILE A 73 5.09 6.10 -1.85
N ASP A 74 4.78 6.89 -2.86
CA ASP A 74 4.19 6.44 -4.11
C ASP A 74 4.48 7.44 -5.25
N LYS A 75 3.92 7.20 -6.42
CA LYS A 75 4.05 8.10 -7.58
C LYS A 75 3.47 9.49 -7.32
N LYS A 76 2.39 9.58 -6.53
CA LYS A 76 1.70 10.86 -6.28
C LYS A 76 2.42 11.70 -5.23
N THR A 77 2.90 11.06 -4.17
CA THR A 77 3.53 11.76 -3.02
C THR A 77 4.98 12.11 -3.28
N ALA A 78 5.74 11.22 -3.92
CA ALA A 78 7.19 11.34 -4.08
C ALA A 78 7.67 11.23 -5.54
N GLY A 79 6.77 11.05 -6.51
CA GLY A 79 7.14 10.77 -7.91
C GLY A 79 7.84 9.42 -8.11
N ALA A 80 7.71 8.51 -7.14
CA ALA A 80 8.43 7.23 -7.12
C ALA A 80 7.81 6.19 -8.05
N ASP A 81 8.64 5.34 -8.63
CA ASP A 81 8.22 4.16 -9.40
C ASP A 81 8.15 2.89 -8.53
N HIS A 82 7.97 3.08 -7.23
CA HIS A 82 7.76 2.05 -6.22
C HIS A 82 6.81 2.59 -5.16
N VAL A 83 6.31 1.69 -4.31
CA VAL A 83 5.47 2.04 -3.18
C VAL A 83 6.13 1.56 -1.89
N VAL A 84 6.02 2.35 -0.84
CA VAL A 84 6.24 1.92 0.54
C VAL A 84 4.98 2.19 1.32
N GLY A 85 4.48 1.18 2.00
CA GLY A 85 3.25 1.25 2.77
C GLY A 85 3.40 0.76 4.20
N TRP A 86 2.40 1.09 4.98
CA TRP A 86 2.22 0.66 6.36
C TRP A 86 0.81 0.11 6.52
N THR A 87 0.69 -1.02 7.21
CA THR A 87 -0.61 -1.64 7.45
C THR A 87 -0.73 -2.09 8.89
N VAL A 88 -1.90 -1.86 9.47
CA VAL A 88 -2.32 -2.45 10.74
C VAL A 88 -3.49 -3.38 10.47
N LEU A 89 -3.32 -4.66 10.83
CA LEU A 89 -4.36 -5.68 10.77
C LEU A 89 -4.87 -5.93 12.19
N LYS A 90 -6.15 -5.69 12.42
CA LYS A 90 -6.82 -6.05 13.66
C LYS A 90 -6.93 -7.57 13.84
N PRO A 91 -7.23 -8.10 15.04
CA PRO A 91 -7.55 -9.52 15.22
C PRO A 91 -8.59 -10.00 14.20
N GLY A 92 -8.28 -11.07 13.47
CA GLY A 92 -9.14 -11.62 12.41
C GLY A 92 -9.13 -10.86 11.09
N ALA A 93 -8.43 -9.70 11.01
CA ALA A 93 -8.24 -8.97 9.78
C ALA A 93 -7.32 -9.72 8.81
N ARG A 94 -7.52 -9.49 7.51
CA ARG A 94 -6.70 -10.15 6.50
C ARG A 94 -6.61 -9.36 5.20
N HIS A 95 -5.47 -9.46 4.56
CA HIS A 95 -5.30 -9.18 3.15
C HIS A 95 -5.43 -10.48 2.40
N GLU A 96 -6.53 -10.61 1.69
CA GLU A 96 -6.88 -11.85 1.00
C GLU A 96 -5.86 -12.23 -0.05
N ASN A 97 -5.90 -13.49 -0.49
CA ASN A 97 -4.99 -14.00 -1.51
C ASN A 97 -5.11 -13.18 -2.79
N HIS A 98 -4.03 -12.54 -3.18
CA HIS A 98 -3.94 -11.63 -4.33
C HIS A 98 -2.57 -11.75 -4.99
N ARG A 99 -2.40 -11.08 -6.12
CA ARG A 99 -1.10 -10.95 -6.78
C ARG A 99 -0.94 -9.58 -7.43
N HIS A 100 0.30 -9.23 -7.71
CA HIS A 100 0.67 -8.11 -8.56
C HIS A 100 1.29 -8.62 -9.86
N ARG A 101 0.69 -8.28 -11.00
CA ARG A 101 1.19 -8.77 -12.31
C ARG A 101 2.49 -8.12 -12.73
N TYR A 102 2.73 -6.87 -12.32
CA TYR A 102 3.77 -6.02 -12.91
C TYR A 102 4.85 -5.58 -11.93
N CYS A 103 4.73 -5.91 -10.66
CA CYS A 103 5.75 -5.61 -9.67
C CYS A 103 5.98 -6.76 -8.70
N ASP A 104 7.14 -6.76 -8.07
CA ASP A 104 7.43 -7.62 -6.95
C ASP A 104 6.95 -6.94 -5.66
N GLU A 105 6.61 -7.72 -4.64
CA GLU A 105 6.25 -7.20 -3.33
C GLU A 105 7.14 -7.80 -2.25
N PHE A 106 7.47 -7.00 -1.25
CA PHE A 106 7.98 -7.51 0.01
C PHE A 106 7.13 -6.98 1.16
N PHE A 107 7.12 -7.68 2.27
CA PHE A 107 6.68 -7.13 3.54
C PHE A 107 7.53 -7.64 4.70
N ILE A 108 7.54 -6.86 5.77
CA ILE A 108 8.24 -7.12 7.02
C ILE A 108 7.20 -7.07 8.13
N VAL A 109 7.14 -8.10 8.95
CA VAL A 109 6.31 -8.11 10.17
C VAL A 109 7.02 -7.30 11.23
N ILE A 110 6.52 -6.10 11.51
CA ILE A 110 7.09 -5.18 12.51
C ILE A 110 6.62 -5.52 13.93
N LYS A 111 5.39 -6.04 14.03
CA LYS A 111 4.79 -6.44 15.30
C LYS A 111 3.75 -7.53 15.05
N GLY A 112 3.64 -8.45 16.03
CA GLY A 112 2.60 -9.46 16.05
C GLY A 112 2.96 -10.73 15.30
N ARG A 113 1.93 -11.54 15.03
CA ARG A 113 2.04 -12.84 14.37
C ARG A 113 0.78 -13.17 13.59
N GLY A 114 0.91 -14.01 12.58
CA GLY A 114 -0.20 -14.43 11.75
C GLY A 114 0.20 -15.55 10.80
N ALA A 115 -0.39 -15.58 9.62
CA ALA A 115 -0.06 -16.53 8.57
C ALA A 115 0.02 -15.84 7.21
N VAL A 116 1.00 -16.24 6.41
CA VAL A 116 1.19 -15.83 5.02
C VAL A 116 0.52 -16.85 4.11
N TYR A 117 -0.27 -16.42 3.14
CA TYR A 117 -0.72 -17.27 2.04
C TYR A 117 0.46 -17.57 1.10
N THR A 118 0.61 -18.84 0.75
CA THR A 118 1.64 -19.33 -0.17
C THR A 118 1.00 -20.24 -1.21
N ALA A 119 1.75 -20.62 -2.24
CA ALA A 119 1.28 -21.54 -3.27
C ALA A 119 0.91 -22.94 -2.71
N THR A 120 1.40 -23.30 -1.51
CA THR A 120 1.16 -24.60 -0.87
C THR A 120 0.23 -24.52 0.34
N GLY A 121 -0.40 -23.36 0.56
CA GLY A 121 -1.28 -23.09 1.70
C GLY A 121 -0.73 -21.98 2.60
N GLU A 122 -1.22 -21.92 3.85
CA GLU A 122 -0.76 -20.93 4.82
C GLU A 122 0.52 -21.39 5.52
N SER A 123 1.40 -20.43 5.80
CA SER A 123 2.61 -20.61 6.59
C SER A 123 2.64 -19.62 7.76
N PRO A 124 2.95 -20.06 8.99
CA PRO A 124 3.07 -19.15 10.13
C PRO A 124 4.11 -18.05 9.88
N SER A 125 3.79 -16.85 10.34
CA SER A 125 4.67 -15.68 10.27
C SER A 125 4.60 -14.88 11.56
N ARG A 126 5.72 -14.23 11.94
CA ARG A 126 5.87 -13.52 13.20
C ARG A 126 6.76 -12.28 13.04
N GLU A 127 6.81 -11.48 14.08
CA GLU A 127 7.70 -10.33 14.18
C GLU A 127 9.15 -10.66 13.77
N GLY A 128 9.70 -9.81 12.91
CA GLY A 128 11.03 -9.95 12.31
C GLY A 128 11.06 -10.75 10.99
N ASP A 129 9.98 -11.44 10.62
CA ASP A 129 9.94 -12.16 9.34
C ASP A 129 9.89 -11.15 8.18
N VAL A 130 10.64 -11.50 7.13
CA VAL A 130 10.68 -10.81 5.85
C VAL A 130 10.17 -11.75 4.78
N VAL A 131 9.15 -11.32 4.06
CA VAL A 131 8.54 -12.08 2.98
C VAL A 131 8.74 -11.35 1.67
N TYR A 132 9.13 -12.09 0.64
CA TYR A 132 9.27 -11.58 -0.72
C TYR A 132 8.38 -12.39 -1.68
N SER A 133 7.54 -11.68 -2.39
CA SER A 133 6.60 -12.23 -3.37
C SER A 133 7.00 -11.75 -4.77
N PRO A 134 7.57 -12.60 -5.62
CA PRO A 134 7.81 -12.26 -7.01
C PRO A 134 6.51 -11.87 -7.72
N ARG A 135 6.60 -11.02 -8.73
CA ARG A 135 5.45 -10.64 -9.57
C ARG A 135 4.69 -11.86 -10.08
N GLY A 136 3.37 -11.78 -10.04
CA GLY A 136 2.48 -12.87 -10.44
C GLY A 136 2.31 -13.98 -9.39
N CYS A 137 3.09 -13.99 -8.31
CA CYS A 137 2.93 -14.93 -7.21
C CYS A 137 1.69 -14.57 -6.38
N TRP A 138 0.83 -15.54 -6.13
CA TRP A 138 -0.31 -15.40 -5.23
C TRP A 138 0.17 -15.37 -3.79
N HIS A 139 -0.26 -14.36 -3.03
CA HIS A 139 0.12 -14.16 -1.64
C HIS A 139 -0.94 -13.36 -0.88
N GLY A 140 -0.77 -13.25 0.42
CA GLY A 140 -1.64 -12.49 1.32
C GLY A 140 -1.21 -12.70 2.76
N PHE A 141 -1.92 -12.07 3.70
CA PHE A 141 -1.62 -12.18 5.12
C PHE A 141 -2.90 -12.26 5.94
N ASN A 142 -2.94 -13.17 6.89
CA ASN A 142 -4.04 -13.38 7.80
C ASN A 142 -3.57 -13.15 9.25
N ASN A 143 -4.18 -12.20 9.96
CA ASN A 143 -3.95 -12.05 11.39
C ASN A 143 -4.78 -13.09 12.15
N THR A 144 -4.16 -14.20 12.48
CA THR A 144 -4.77 -15.31 13.24
C THR A 144 -4.60 -15.16 14.75
N SER A 145 -4.07 -14.03 15.21
CA SER A 145 -3.83 -13.75 16.62
C SER A 145 -4.91 -12.85 17.22
N ASP A 146 -4.82 -12.63 18.53
CA ASP A 146 -5.66 -11.74 19.32
C ASP A 146 -5.06 -10.32 19.50
N GLU A 147 -3.94 -10.05 18.82
CA GLU A 147 -3.24 -8.77 18.85
C GLU A 147 -3.24 -8.10 17.47
N ASP A 148 -2.97 -6.80 17.42
CA ASP A 148 -2.72 -6.09 16.17
C ASP A 148 -1.42 -6.58 15.52
N VAL A 149 -1.48 -6.89 14.23
CA VAL A 149 -0.29 -7.10 13.40
C VAL A 149 0.04 -5.84 12.64
N VAL A 150 1.32 -5.51 12.61
CA VAL A 150 1.84 -4.34 11.88
C VAL A 150 2.82 -4.80 10.82
N LEU A 151 2.57 -4.37 9.59
CA LEU A 151 3.42 -4.64 8.44
C LEU A 151 3.98 -3.34 7.84
N VAL A 152 5.26 -3.35 7.49
CA VAL A 152 5.84 -2.48 6.46
C VAL A 152 5.95 -3.28 5.18
N TRP A 153 5.53 -2.71 4.07
CA TRP A 153 5.53 -3.40 2.79
C TRP A 153 5.90 -2.46 1.64
N GLY A 154 6.20 -3.02 0.50
CA GLY A 154 6.50 -2.21 -0.68
C GLY A 154 6.36 -2.96 -1.98
N TRP A 155 5.96 -2.23 -3.03
CA TRP A 155 5.95 -2.70 -4.42
C TRP A 155 7.18 -2.15 -5.12
N MET A 156 7.94 -3.03 -5.75
CA MET A 156 9.15 -2.69 -6.48
C MET A 156 8.87 -2.69 -7.99
N GLY A 157 8.96 -1.51 -8.61
CA GLY A 157 8.69 -1.32 -10.04
C GLY A 157 7.27 -0.88 -10.38
N ALA A 158 6.45 -0.52 -9.38
CA ALA A 158 5.13 0.08 -9.59
C ALA A 158 4.86 1.16 -8.54
N GLY A 159 4.64 2.39 -9.00
CA GLY A 159 4.38 3.55 -8.14
C GLY A 159 2.90 3.76 -7.76
N SER A 160 2.00 2.87 -8.15
CA SER A 160 0.58 2.92 -7.80
C SER A 160 -0.06 1.53 -7.86
N ILE A 161 -1.26 1.39 -7.30
CA ILE A 161 -2.00 0.13 -7.34
C ILE A 161 -2.39 -0.26 -8.77
N GLU A 162 -2.78 0.70 -9.59
CA GLU A 162 -3.10 0.46 -11.00
C GLU A 162 -1.87 -0.04 -11.77
N ALA A 163 -0.71 0.57 -11.52
CA ALA A 163 0.55 0.19 -12.15
C ALA A 163 1.04 -1.19 -11.67
N SER A 164 0.67 -1.62 -10.46
CA SER A 164 1.05 -2.92 -9.92
C SER A 164 0.36 -4.11 -10.60
N GLY A 165 -0.81 -3.87 -11.21
CA GLY A 165 -1.64 -4.93 -11.76
C GLY A 165 -2.26 -5.82 -10.69
N TYR A 166 -2.74 -5.21 -9.60
CA TYR A 166 -3.39 -5.87 -8.48
C TYR A 166 -4.61 -6.70 -8.90
N GLU A 167 -4.65 -7.95 -8.48
CA GLU A 167 -5.76 -8.88 -8.70
C GLU A 167 -6.00 -9.73 -7.46
N VAL A 168 -7.26 -9.83 -7.07
CA VAL A 168 -7.70 -10.79 -6.03
C VAL A 168 -7.87 -12.17 -6.65
N HIS A 169 -7.52 -13.22 -5.90
CA HIS A 169 -7.66 -14.60 -6.36
C HIS A 169 -9.14 -14.92 -6.66
N PRO A 170 -9.45 -15.59 -7.80
CA PRO A 170 -10.85 -15.87 -8.18
C PRO A 170 -11.60 -16.73 -7.16
N ASP A 171 -10.91 -17.59 -6.42
CA ASP A 171 -11.50 -18.40 -5.35
C ASP A 171 -11.56 -17.67 -4.00
N HIS A 172 -11.29 -16.36 -3.99
CA HIS A 172 -11.48 -15.50 -2.85
C HIS A 172 -12.95 -15.63 -2.38
N LYS A 173 -13.14 -16.38 -1.31
CA LYS A 173 -14.44 -16.53 -0.70
C LYS A 173 -14.56 -15.48 0.37
N HIS A 174 -15.52 -14.58 0.20
CA HIS A 174 -15.99 -13.75 1.28
C HIS A 174 -16.46 -14.69 2.41
N SER A 175 -15.58 -14.96 3.36
CA SER A 175 -16.03 -15.57 4.61
C SER A 175 -16.91 -14.55 5.32
N PRO A 176 -18.06 -14.97 5.83
CA PRO A 176 -19.02 -14.11 6.53
C PRO A 176 -18.43 -13.42 7.73
#